data_3a4b2d8ff9167f3f373cdb2d04f5ba24
#
_entry.id   3a4b2d8ff9167f3f373cdb2d04f5ba24
#
_cell.length_a   1.000
_cell.length_b   1.000
_cell.length_c   1.000
_cell.angle_alpha   90.00
_cell.angle_beta   90.00
_cell.angle_gamma   90.00
#
_symmetry.space_group_name_H-M   'P 1'
#
loop_
_entity.id
_entity.type
_entity.pdbx_description
1 polymer ?
#
loop_
_entity_poly.entity_id
_entity_poly.type
_entity_poly.pdbx_seq_one_letter_code
_entity_poly.pdbx_strand_id
1 'polypeptide(L)'
;MKQEKKAIALKYPENTYAPFVVASEKGFLAQKLLEIAEKNNVPIVKNDALANVLSLQEIGSFIPENTWEAMAKIFAFIVHLEEKNE
;
A
#
# COMPACT_ATOMS: atom_id res chain seq x y z
N MET A 1 0.53 -3.83 -25.00
CA MET A 1 0.78 -2.57 -24.30
C MET A 1 1.33 -2.82 -22.92
N LYS A 2 2.37 -2.11 -22.56
CA LYS A 2 2.91 -2.21 -21.20
C LYS A 2 1.98 -1.49 -20.24
N GLN A 3 1.65 -2.14 -19.15
CA GLN A 3 0.93 -1.46 -18.06
C GLN A 3 1.90 -0.54 -17.34
N GLU A 4 1.44 0.65 -17.01
CA GLU A 4 2.20 1.54 -16.17
C GLU A 4 2.37 0.95 -14.77
N LYS A 5 3.58 1.10 -14.22
CA LYS A 5 3.81 0.75 -12.82
C LYS A 5 2.95 1.66 -11.94
N LYS A 6 2.37 1.09 -10.90
CA LYS A 6 1.58 1.85 -9.92
C LYS A 6 2.12 1.55 -8.53
N ALA A 7 2.15 2.56 -7.69
CA ALA A 7 2.54 2.41 -6.29
C ALA A 7 1.61 3.25 -5.43
N ILE A 8 1.07 2.61 -4.40
CA ILE A 8 0.13 3.24 -3.48
C ILE A 8 0.70 3.11 -2.07
N ALA A 9 0.84 4.23 -1.40
CA ALA A 9 1.29 4.22 0.00
C ALA A 9 0.07 4.38 0.91
N LEU A 10 0.03 3.55 1.93
CA LEU A 10 -1.07 3.53 2.88
C LEU A 10 -0.54 3.79 4.29
N LYS A 11 -1.38 4.38 5.11
CA LYS A 11 -1.10 4.58 6.52
C LYS A 11 -2.27 4.01 7.32
N TYR A 12 -1.94 3.29 8.38
CA TYR A 12 -2.97 2.70 9.26
C TYR A 12 -2.65 3.06 10.72
N PRO A 13 -2.95 4.30 11.12
CA PRO A 13 -2.67 4.71 12.50
C PRO A 13 -3.59 4.00 13.48
N GLU A 14 -3.17 3.92 14.73
CA GLU A 14 -4.05 3.44 15.79
C GLU A 14 -5.28 4.35 15.87
N ASN A 15 -6.39 3.78 16.25
CA ASN A 15 -7.67 4.48 16.43
C ASN A 15 -8.35 4.89 15.13
N THR A 16 -7.87 4.41 13.96
CA THR A 16 -8.64 4.54 12.73
C THR A 16 -9.30 3.21 12.40
N TYR A 17 -10.46 3.26 11.75
CA TYR A 17 -11.18 2.03 11.45
C TYR A 17 -10.70 1.35 10.16
N ALA A 18 -9.90 2.03 9.36
CA ALA A 18 -9.35 1.48 8.13
C ALA A 18 -8.10 2.23 7.73
N PRO A 19 -7.21 1.61 6.92
CA PRO A 19 -6.09 2.35 6.33
C PRO A 19 -6.58 3.41 5.36
N PHE A 20 -5.77 4.43 5.14
CA PHE A 20 -6.08 5.45 4.15
C PHE A 20 -4.89 5.72 3.24
N VAL A 21 -5.18 6.28 2.06
CA VAL A 21 -4.19 6.54 1.03
C VAL A 21 -3.42 7.81 1.35
N VAL A 22 -2.10 7.74 1.43
CA VAL A 22 -1.25 8.92 1.64
C VAL A 22 -0.47 9.31 0.40
N ALA A 23 -0.26 8.39 -0.53
CA ALA A 23 0.39 8.68 -1.81
C ALA A 23 -0.10 7.69 -2.87
N SER A 24 -0.18 8.15 -4.11
CA SER A 24 -0.60 7.30 -5.22
C SER A 24 0.09 7.83 -6.48
N GLU A 25 0.96 7.02 -7.08
CA GLU A 25 1.79 7.43 -8.19
C GLU A 25 1.81 6.37 -9.29
N LYS A 26 2.11 6.81 -10.50
CA LYS A 26 2.23 5.95 -11.68
C LYS A 26 3.57 6.16 -12.36
N GLY A 27 4.02 5.14 -13.11
CA GLY A 27 5.20 5.23 -13.95
C GLY A 27 6.45 5.60 -13.19
N PHE A 28 7.15 6.61 -13.65
CA PHE A 28 8.42 7.05 -13.05
C PHE A 28 8.25 7.46 -11.58
N LEU A 29 7.16 8.15 -11.26
CA LEU A 29 6.91 8.58 -9.88
C LEU A 29 6.60 7.40 -8.97
N ALA A 30 5.97 6.34 -9.51
CA ALA A 30 5.77 5.11 -8.75
C ALA A 30 7.10 4.47 -8.38
N GLN A 31 8.05 4.44 -9.31
CA GLN A 31 9.39 3.93 -9.03
C GLN A 31 10.08 4.74 -7.94
N LYS A 32 9.95 6.07 -8.01
CA LYS A 32 10.51 6.95 -6.98
C LYS A 32 9.91 6.69 -5.60
N LEU A 33 8.59 6.48 -5.55
CA LEU A 33 7.91 6.18 -4.29
C LEU A 33 8.43 4.86 -3.69
N LEU A 34 8.63 3.84 -4.53
CA LEU A 34 9.17 2.56 -4.07
C LEU A 34 10.60 2.72 -3.52
N GLU A 35 11.44 3.50 -4.17
CA GLU A 35 12.80 3.77 -3.70
C GLU A 35 12.80 4.45 -2.33
N ILE A 36 11.92 5.42 -2.14
CA ILE A 36 11.77 6.10 -0.85
C ILE A 36 11.31 5.12 0.23
N ALA A 37 10.36 4.25 -0.10
CA ALA A 37 9.87 3.25 0.84
C ALA A 37 10.99 2.29 1.25
N GLU A 38 11.80 1.83 0.31
CA GLU A 38 12.93 0.96 0.61
C GLU A 38 13.94 1.63 1.54
N LYS A 39 14.27 2.89 1.27
CA LYS A 39 15.22 3.64 2.09
C LYS A 39 14.73 3.84 3.52
N ASN A 40 13.42 3.88 3.71
CA ASN A 40 12.82 4.12 5.02
C ASN A 40 12.30 2.84 5.67
N ASN A 41 12.65 1.67 5.12
CA ASN A 41 12.25 0.37 5.65
C ASN A 41 10.74 0.19 5.75
N VAL A 42 10.00 0.79 4.83
CA VAL A 42 8.56 0.61 4.73
C VAL A 42 8.30 -0.70 3.98
N PRO A 43 7.48 -1.60 4.54
CA PRO A 43 7.18 -2.85 3.85
C PRO A 43 6.51 -2.62 2.50
N ILE A 44 6.95 -3.36 1.49
CA ILE A 44 6.40 -3.28 0.14
C ILE A 44 5.80 -4.62 -0.23
N VAL A 45 4.56 -4.61 -0.67
CA VAL A 45 3.86 -5.81 -1.13
C VAL A 45 3.46 -5.61 -2.58
N LYS A 46 3.74 -6.60 -3.42
CA LYS A 46 3.36 -6.55 -4.82
C LYS A 46 2.01 -7.23 -5.01
N ASN A 47 1.02 -6.46 -5.43
CA ASN A 47 -0.31 -6.96 -5.73
C ASN A 47 -0.95 -6.03 -6.78
N ASP A 48 -0.85 -6.41 -8.04
CA ASP A 48 -1.29 -5.56 -9.14
C ASP A 48 -2.80 -5.30 -9.12
N ALA A 49 -3.59 -6.32 -8.81
CA ALA A 49 -5.05 -6.17 -8.75
C ALA A 49 -5.46 -5.15 -7.67
N LEU A 50 -4.86 -5.27 -6.49
CA LEU A 50 -5.16 -4.36 -5.39
C LEU A 50 -4.66 -2.95 -5.69
N ALA A 51 -3.46 -2.82 -6.27
CA ALA A 51 -2.92 -1.52 -6.65
C ALA A 51 -3.82 -0.82 -7.67
N ASN A 52 -4.38 -1.56 -8.62
CA ASN A 52 -5.30 -0.99 -9.59
C ASN A 52 -6.55 -0.41 -8.93
N VAL A 53 -7.13 -1.14 -7.98
CA VAL A 53 -8.31 -0.65 -7.25
C VAL A 53 -7.96 0.58 -6.42
N LEU A 54 -6.86 0.50 -5.66
CA LEU A 54 -6.46 1.59 -4.77
C LEU A 54 -6.02 2.84 -5.52
N SER A 55 -5.50 2.68 -6.75
CA SER A 55 -5.08 3.84 -7.56
C SER A 55 -6.23 4.74 -7.96
N LEU A 56 -7.46 4.25 -7.86
CA LEU A 56 -8.66 5.04 -8.16
C LEU A 56 -9.14 5.87 -6.98
N GLN A 57 -8.55 5.67 -5.80
CA GLN A 57 -8.94 6.38 -4.60
C GLN A 57 -8.24 7.73 -4.49
N GLU A 58 -8.89 8.69 -3.88
CA GLU A 58 -8.28 10.00 -3.63
C GLU A 58 -7.31 9.92 -2.44
N ILE A 59 -6.27 10.72 -2.48
CA ILE A 59 -5.34 10.85 -1.36
C ILE A 59 -6.12 11.37 -0.15
N GLY A 60 -5.92 10.73 1.00
CA GLY A 60 -6.64 11.03 2.23
C GLY A 60 -7.89 10.19 2.44
N SER A 61 -8.33 9.43 1.42
CA SER A 61 -9.50 8.56 1.53
C SER A 61 -9.15 7.26 2.23
N PHE A 62 -10.12 6.72 2.98
CA PHE A 62 -10.02 5.36 3.46
C PHE A 62 -10.11 4.38 2.30
N ILE A 63 -9.46 3.22 2.44
CA ILE A 63 -9.56 2.18 1.42
C ILE A 63 -11.01 1.65 1.36
N PRO A 64 -11.49 1.27 0.16
CA PRO A 64 -12.88 0.77 0.04
C PRO A 64 -13.08 -0.56 0.78
N GLU A 65 -14.30 -0.77 1.26
CA GLU A 65 -14.64 -1.99 2.00
C GLU A 65 -14.32 -3.27 1.24
N ASN A 66 -14.48 -3.27 -0.08
CA ASN A 66 -14.21 -4.46 -0.88
C ASN A 66 -12.73 -4.84 -0.93
N THR A 67 -11.84 -3.99 -0.40
CA THR A 67 -10.40 -4.30 -0.28
C THR A 67 -9.99 -4.72 1.12
N TRP A 68 -10.90 -4.62 2.11
CA TRP A 68 -10.55 -4.82 3.52
C TRP A 68 -10.02 -6.22 3.81
N GLU A 69 -10.64 -7.26 3.25
CA GLU A 69 -10.20 -8.62 3.51
C GLU A 69 -8.77 -8.86 2.99
N ALA A 70 -8.50 -8.42 1.76
CA ALA A 70 -7.16 -8.55 1.17
C ALA A 70 -6.14 -7.75 1.97
N MET A 71 -6.47 -6.54 2.37
CA MET A 71 -5.56 -5.69 3.15
C MET A 71 -5.31 -6.24 4.54
N ALA A 72 -6.33 -6.81 5.18
CA ALA A 72 -6.15 -7.43 6.49
C ALA A 72 -5.13 -8.57 6.44
N LYS A 73 -5.18 -9.37 5.39
CA LYS A 73 -4.21 -10.46 5.19
C LYS A 73 -2.79 -9.92 4.98
N ILE A 74 -2.65 -8.84 4.22
CA ILE A 74 -1.36 -8.19 3.98
C ILE A 74 -0.78 -7.66 5.28
N PHE A 75 -1.57 -6.93 6.06
CA PHE A 75 -1.09 -6.38 7.34
C PHE A 75 -0.74 -7.47 8.34
N ALA A 76 -1.53 -8.55 8.39
CA ALA A 76 -1.21 -9.69 9.25
C ALA A 76 0.13 -10.33 8.86
N PHE A 77 0.39 -10.45 7.56
CA PHE A 77 1.66 -10.99 7.07
C PHE A 77 2.84 -10.09 7.45
N ILE A 78 2.68 -8.77 7.31
CA ILE A 78 3.73 -7.80 7.67
C ILE A 78 4.04 -7.87 9.17
N VAL A 79 3.02 -7.88 10.01
CA VAL A 79 3.20 -7.97 11.46
C VAL A 79 3.92 -9.27 11.81
N HIS A 80 3.55 -10.37 11.19
CA HIS A 80 4.20 -11.67 11.42
C HIS A 80 5.69 -11.62 11.07
N LEU A 81 6.04 -10.99 9.95
CA LEU A 81 7.45 -10.85 9.56
C LEU A 81 8.23 -10.00 10.55
N GLU A 82 7.65 -8.91 11.02
CA GLU A 82 8.29 -8.03 12.01
C GLU A 82 8.55 -8.77 13.33
N GLU A 83 7.60 -9.58 13.77
CA GLU A 83 7.76 -10.39 14.98
C GLU A 83 8.90 -11.40 14.85
N LYS A 84 9.07 -12.00 13.67
CA LYS A 84 10.13 -12.96 13.43
C LYS A 84 11.52 -12.35 13.42
N ASN A 85 11.63 -11.08 13.14
CA ASN A 85 12.91 -10.38 13.03
C ASN A 85 13.41 -9.78 14.34
N GLU A 86 12.71 -9.96 15.41
CA GLU A 86 13.15 -9.51 16.73
C GLU A 86 14.20 -10.41 17.35
#